data_699709ac311d46f8edec951b0d7af580
#
_entry.id   699709ac311d46f8edec951b0d7af580
#
_cell.length_a   1.000
_cell.length_b   1.000
_cell.length_c   1.000
_cell.angle_alpha   90.00
_cell.angle_beta   90.00
_cell.angle_gamma   90.00
#
_symmetry.space_group_name_H-M   'P 1'
#
loop_
_entity.id
_entity.type
_entity.pdbx_description
1 polymer ?
#
loop_
_entity_poly.entity_id
_entity_poly.type
_entity_poly.pdbx_seq_one_letter_code
_entity_poly.pdbx_strand_id
1 'polypeptide(L)'
;MSYSRVCTRAAGLLGLAALASVAALPALAPAEAEPSYDGLWSVVIVTKAGQCDPAYRYPVRITNGNLGNAGSAPINISGKVAKNGAVVVSVNAGDKSAIGKGRLAGASGAGSWSGNGNGACSGVWEAERRG
;
A
#
# COMPACT_ATOMS: atom_id res chain seq x y z
N MET A 1 45.88 55.05 32.87
CA MET A 1 45.64 54.61 32.69
C MET A 1 45.18 53.70 32.27
N SER A 2 45.09 53.31 32.25
CA SER A 2 44.66 52.42 31.78
C SER A 2 43.93 51.75 31.32
N TYR A 3 43.87 51.53 31.31
CA TYR A 3 43.15 50.85 30.94
C TYR A 3 42.86 50.07 30.47
N SER A 4 43.09 49.90 30.64
CA SER A 4 42.75 49.02 30.22
C SER A 4 42.16 48.45 29.77
N ARG A 5 42.26 48.53 29.85
CA ARG A 5 41.62 47.75 29.55
C ARG A 5 41.00 47.03 29.13
N VAL A 6 41.09 46.83 29.31
CA VAL A 6 40.42 46.06 29.07
C VAL A 6 39.84 45.54 28.56
N CYS A 7 39.96 45.60 28.53
CA CYS A 7 39.26 44.91 28.17
C CYS A 7 38.90 44.25 27.72
N THR A 8 39.10 43.98 27.75
CA THR A 8 38.59 43.17 27.41
C THR A 8 38.05 42.50 27.08
N ARG A 9 38.16 42.44 27.14
CA ARG A 9 37.59 41.56 26.99
C ARG A 9 36.94 40.93 26.57
N ALA A 10 36.98 40.81 26.55
CA ALA A 10 36.25 40.11 26.35
C ALA A 10 35.75 39.62 25.83
N ALA A 11 36.02 39.55 25.68
CA ALA A 11 35.34 38.95 25.20
C ALA A 11 34.93 38.21 24.84
N GLY A 12 35.06 37.93 24.81
CA GLY A 12 34.64 37.16 24.54
C GLY A 12 34.07 36.57 24.30
N LEU A 13 34.07 36.40 24.53
CA LEU A 13 33.42 35.62 24.46
C LEU A 13 32.78 35.20 23.91
N LEU A 14 32.90 35.18 23.77
CA LEU A 14 32.14 34.63 23.43
C LEU A 14 31.79 33.96 22.87
N GLY A 15 32.12 33.76 22.74
CA GLY A 15 31.70 32.99 22.33
C GLY A 15 31.18 32.39 22.12
N LEU A 16 31.11 32.14 22.44
CA LEU A 16 30.42 31.39 22.44
C LEU A 16 29.71 30.95 21.90
N ALA A 17 29.75 31.03 21.79
CA ALA A 17 28.95 30.68 21.45
C ALA A 17 28.72 30.00 20.75
N ALA A 18 28.97 29.76 20.54
CA ALA A 18 28.66 29.10 19.89
C ALA A 18 28.19 28.20 19.91
N LEU A 19 28.18 27.98 20.21
CA LEU A 19 27.62 27.17 20.36
C LEU A 19 26.78 26.75 19.97
N ALA A 20 26.52 26.88 20.00
CA ALA A 20 25.69 26.58 19.82
C ALA A 20 25.31 26.04 18.98
N SER A 21 25.45 25.92 18.69
CA SER A 21 25.01 25.53 17.91
C SER A 21 24.72 24.49 17.64
N VAL A 22 24.75 24.09 17.79
CA VAL A 22 24.50 23.18 17.63
C VAL A 22 23.65 22.59 17.54
N ALA A 23 23.40 22.61 17.90
CA ALA A 23 22.56 22.14 17.95
C ALA A 23 21.72 21.80 17.18
N ALA A 24 21.70 22.04 16.61
CA ALA A 24 20.82 21.86 15.80
C ALA A 24 20.81 20.64 15.24
N LEU A 25 20.73 19.84 15.79
CA LEU A 25 20.62 18.76 15.25
C LEU A 25 19.45 18.48 14.82
N PRO A 26 19.30 18.25 13.79
CA PRO A 26 18.17 17.90 13.24
C PRO A 26 17.77 16.71 13.74
N ALA A 27 16.77 16.71 14.22
CA ALA A 27 16.24 15.60 14.55
C ALA A 27 15.97 14.80 13.45
N LEU A 28 16.29 13.63 13.54
CA LEU A 28 15.97 12.80 12.61
C LEU A 28 14.66 12.31 12.88
N ALA A 29 13.70 12.73 12.19
CA ALA A 29 12.40 12.11 12.22
C ALA A 29 12.54 10.73 11.64
N PRO A 30 11.97 9.73 12.26
CA PRO A 30 11.97 8.41 11.67
C PRO A 30 11.20 8.46 10.36
N ALA A 31 11.67 7.76 9.40
CA ALA A 31 10.94 7.61 8.16
C ALA A 31 9.63 6.92 8.47
N GLU A 32 8.57 7.38 7.87
CA GLU A 32 7.29 6.72 8.03
C GLU A 32 7.28 5.44 7.24
N ALA A 33 6.73 4.42 7.83
CA ALA A 33 6.55 3.18 7.13
C ALA A 33 5.55 3.39 6.01
N GLU A 34 5.79 2.74 4.89
CA GLU A 34 4.85 2.79 3.79
C GLU A 34 3.57 2.09 4.18
N PRO A 35 2.45 2.53 3.67
CA PRO A 35 1.19 1.87 3.97
C PRO A 35 1.24 0.42 3.52
N SER A 36 0.64 -0.44 4.31
CA SER A 36 0.53 -1.85 3.97
C SER A 36 -0.91 -2.14 3.58
N TYR A 37 -1.06 -2.97 2.56
CA TYR A 37 -2.38 -3.45 2.15
C TYR A 37 -2.67 -4.83 2.73
N ASP A 38 -1.79 -5.34 3.56
CA ASP A 38 -1.98 -6.66 4.16
C ASP A 38 -3.24 -6.70 4.99
N GLY A 39 -3.88 -7.85 5.01
CA GLY A 39 -5.10 -8.05 5.78
C GLY A 39 -6.15 -8.79 5.00
N LEU A 40 -7.37 -8.78 5.53
CA LEU A 40 -8.50 -9.46 4.95
C LEU A 40 -9.31 -8.47 4.13
N TRP A 41 -9.63 -8.85 2.91
CA TRP A 41 -10.37 -8.01 1.97
C TRP A 41 -11.58 -8.75 1.44
N SER A 42 -12.65 -8.01 1.19
CA SER A 42 -13.83 -8.55 0.51
C SER A 42 -13.83 -7.99 -0.91
N VAL A 43 -13.87 -8.86 -1.90
CA VAL A 43 -13.81 -8.47 -3.30
C VAL A 43 -15.10 -8.88 -3.99
N VAL A 44 -15.74 -7.93 -4.65
CA VAL A 44 -16.92 -8.19 -5.47
C VAL A 44 -16.50 -8.09 -6.92
N ILE A 45 -16.78 -9.14 -7.66
CA ILE A 45 -16.47 -9.25 -9.09
C ILE A 45 -17.77 -9.15 -9.85
N VAL A 46 -17.87 -8.21 -10.77
CA VAL A 46 -19.09 -7.95 -11.52
C VAL A 46 -18.83 -8.22 -12.98
N THR A 47 -19.67 -9.05 -13.58
CA THR A 47 -19.59 -9.38 -14.99
C THR A 47 -20.31 -8.32 -15.81
N LYS A 48 -19.60 -7.73 -16.76
CA LYS A 48 -20.17 -6.74 -17.67
C LYS A 48 -20.37 -7.28 -19.06
N ALA A 49 -19.63 -8.32 -19.42
CA ALA A 49 -19.76 -8.96 -20.74
C ALA A 49 -19.53 -10.45 -20.59
N GLY A 50 -20.25 -11.23 -21.38
CA GLY A 50 -20.15 -12.68 -21.37
C GLY A 50 -21.26 -13.33 -20.56
N GLN A 51 -21.23 -14.66 -20.50
CA GLN A 51 -22.27 -15.46 -19.89
C GLN A 51 -21.94 -15.93 -18.48
N CYS A 52 -20.95 -15.35 -17.85
CA CYS A 52 -20.59 -15.70 -16.48
C CYS A 52 -21.61 -15.12 -15.50
N ASP A 53 -21.64 -15.64 -14.27
CA ASP A 53 -22.55 -15.14 -13.26
C ASP A 53 -22.40 -13.63 -13.12
N PRO A 54 -23.50 -12.92 -12.84
CA PRO A 54 -23.46 -11.46 -12.79
C PRO A 54 -22.55 -10.92 -11.72
N ALA A 55 -22.42 -11.60 -10.59
CA ALA A 55 -21.58 -11.12 -9.51
C ALA A 55 -21.10 -12.26 -8.64
N TYR A 56 -19.90 -12.08 -8.12
CA TYR A 56 -19.29 -13.00 -7.15
C TYR A 56 -18.71 -12.19 -6.03
N ARG A 57 -18.65 -12.79 -4.83
CA ARG A 57 -17.97 -12.15 -3.70
C ARG A 57 -16.97 -13.16 -3.14
N TYR A 58 -15.72 -12.72 -3.02
CA TYR A 58 -14.66 -13.57 -2.50
C TYR A 58 -13.91 -12.90 -1.38
N PRO A 59 -13.56 -13.64 -0.32
CA PRO A 59 -12.62 -13.14 0.67
C PRO A 59 -11.19 -13.39 0.18
N VAL A 60 -10.36 -12.37 0.24
CA VAL A 60 -8.98 -12.42 -0.21
C VAL A 60 -8.10 -11.97 0.95
N ARG A 61 -7.00 -12.68 1.17
CA ARG A 61 -6.03 -12.27 2.17
C ARG A 61 -4.79 -11.78 1.46
N ILE A 62 -4.28 -10.65 1.92
CA ILE A 62 -3.01 -10.12 1.42
C ILE A 62 -2.00 -10.28 2.52
N THR A 63 -0.87 -10.92 2.22
CA THR A 63 0.21 -11.16 3.18
C THR A 63 1.52 -10.79 2.50
N ASN A 64 2.20 -9.79 3.03
CA ASN A 64 3.44 -9.28 2.46
C ASN A 64 3.27 -8.94 0.98
N GLY A 65 2.13 -8.34 0.64
CA GLY A 65 1.81 -7.96 -0.71
C GLY A 65 1.39 -9.10 -1.63
N ASN A 66 1.26 -10.32 -1.11
CA ASN A 66 0.83 -11.47 -1.92
C ASN A 66 -0.63 -11.76 -1.66
N LEU A 67 -1.39 -11.99 -2.73
CA LEU A 67 -2.80 -12.29 -2.62
C LEU A 67 -3.01 -13.79 -2.48
N GLY A 68 -4.02 -14.16 -1.70
CA GLY A 68 -4.42 -15.55 -1.55
C GLY A 68 -5.88 -15.66 -1.24
N ASN A 69 -6.43 -16.85 -1.39
CA ASN A 69 -7.81 -17.15 -1.08
C ASN A 69 -7.98 -17.25 0.42
N ALA A 70 -8.89 -16.46 0.99
CA ALA A 70 -9.17 -16.50 2.42
C ALA A 70 -10.45 -17.27 2.73
N GLY A 71 -11.11 -17.81 1.71
CA GLY A 71 -12.36 -18.54 1.90
C GLY A 71 -12.16 -20.04 1.73
N SER A 72 -13.28 -20.75 1.75
CA SER A 72 -13.28 -22.21 1.61
C SER A 72 -13.59 -22.67 0.21
N ALA A 73 -13.93 -21.78 -0.72
CA ALA A 73 -14.20 -22.16 -2.08
C ALA A 73 -12.93 -22.73 -2.72
N PRO A 74 -13.05 -23.75 -3.58
CA PRO A 74 -11.88 -24.40 -4.17
C PRO A 74 -11.36 -23.59 -5.35
N ILE A 75 -10.92 -22.39 -5.11
CA ILE A 75 -10.33 -21.52 -6.11
C ILE A 75 -8.94 -21.12 -5.70
N ASN A 76 -8.09 -20.95 -6.67
CA ASN A 76 -6.71 -20.57 -6.44
C ASN A 76 -6.56 -19.09 -6.81
N ILE A 77 -6.24 -18.28 -5.84
CA ILE A 77 -6.04 -16.85 -6.05
C ILE A 77 -4.58 -16.56 -5.79
N SER A 78 -3.93 -15.91 -6.73
CA SER A 78 -2.55 -15.51 -6.57
C SER A 78 -2.34 -14.15 -7.21
N GLY A 79 -1.33 -13.45 -6.77
CA GLY A 79 -1.04 -12.13 -7.32
C GLY A 79 -0.29 -11.28 -6.34
N LYS A 80 -0.13 -10.03 -6.72
CA LYS A 80 0.68 -9.11 -5.94
C LYS A 80 0.07 -7.72 -5.90
N VAL A 81 0.34 -7.05 -4.79
CA VAL A 81 0.02 -5.64 -4.63
C VAL A 81 1.34 -4.91 -4.49
N ALA A 82 1.60 -3.96 -5.37
CA ALA A 82 2.78 -3.13 -5.28
C ALA A 82 2.61 -2.09 -4.18
N LYS A 83 3.70 -1.48 -3.77
CA LYS A 83 3.65 -0.46 -2.70
C LYS A 83 2.74 0.69 -3.05
N ASN A 84 2.64 1.03 -4.33
CA ASN A 84 1.75 2.10 -4.75
C ASN A 84 0.30 1.65 -4.90
N GLY A 85 -0.01 0.41 -4.55
CA GLY A 85 -1.37 -0.11 -4.62
C GLY A 85 -1.74 -0.83 -5.90
N ALA A 86 -0.87 -0.84 -6.89
CA ALA A 86 -1.18 -1.52 -8.15
C ALA A 86 -1.32 -3.02 -7.92
N VAL A 87 -2.38 -3.60 -8.48
CA VAL A 87 -2.72 -5.00 -8.27
C VAL A 87 -2.72 -5.74 -9.60
N VAL A 88 -2.12 -6.92 -9.59
CA VAL A 88 -2.29 -7.90 -10.65
C VAL A 88 -2.63 -9.21 -9.98
N VAL A 89 -3.74 -9.82 -10.38
CA VAL A 89 -4.23 -11.02 -9.72
C VAL A 89 -4.64 -12.05 -10.76
N SER A 90 -4.42 -13.31 -10.44
CA SER A 90 -4.81 -14.45 -11.26
C SER A 90 -5.69 -15.35 -10.42
N VAL A 91 -6.78 -15.82 -11.01
CA VAL A 91 -7.75 -16.69 -10.34
C VAL A 91 -7.97 -17.91 -11.21
N ASN A 92 -7.91 -19.08 -10.59
CA ASN A 92 -8.15 -20.35 -11.30
C ASN A 92 -9.10 -21.20 -10.48
N ALA A 93 -10.08 -21.78 -11.15
CA ALA A 93 -11.06 -22.65 -10.51
C ALA A 93 -11.41 -23.75 -11.51
N GLY A 94 -10.72 -24.88 -11.38
CA GLY A 94 -10.86 -25.95 -12.34
C GLY A 94 -10.34 -25.53 -13.71
N ASP A 95 -11.19 -25.59 -14.70
CA ASP A 95 -10.84 -25.16 -16.06
C ASP A 95 -11.20 -23.70 -16.33
N LYS A 96 -11.63 -22.96 -15.31
CA LYS A 96 -11.95 -21.55 -15.44
C LYS A 96 -10.79 -20.71 -14.93
N SER A 97 -10.58 -19.58 -15.57
CA SER A 97 -9.49 -18.70 -15.18
C SER A 97 -9.85 -17.24 -15.43
N ALA A 98 -9.21 -16.36 -14.71
CA ALA A 98 -9.40 -14.93 -14.87
C ALA A 98 -8.14 -14.19 -14.44
N ILE A 99 -7.95 -13.02 -15.02
CA ILE A 99 -6.88 -12.11 -14.63
C ILE A 99 -7.50 -10.77 -14.30
N GLY A 100 -7.11 -10.20 -13.19
CA GLY A 100 -7.57 -8.89 -12.77
C GLY A 100 -6.41 -7.91 -12.63
N LYS A 101 -6.72 -6.65 -12.86
CA LYS A 101 -5.78 -5.55 -12.69
C LYS A 101 -6.51 -4.38 -12.09
N GLY A 102 -5.81 -3.60 -11.32
CA GLY A 102 -6.41 -2.42 -10.72
C GLY A 102 -5.52 -1.82 -9.68
N ARG A 103 -6.15 -1.19 -8.70
CA ARG A 103 -5.39 -0.44 -7.69
C ARG A 103 -6.15 -0.42 -6.38
N LEU A 104 -5.39 -0.59 -5.30
CA LEU A 104 -5.89 -0.35 -3.95
C LEU A 104 -5.43 1.04 -3.51
N ALA A 105 -6.26 1.69 -2.70
CA ALA A 105 -5.93 2.97 -2.10
C ALA A 105 -6.62 3.02 -0.75
N GLY A 106 -5.84 3.12 0.33
CA GLY A 106 -6.41 3.07 1.67
C GLY A 106 -7.09 1.74 1.93
N ALA A 107 -8.35 1.77 2.27
CA ALA A 107 -9.13 0.59 2.63
C ALA A 107 -10.04 0.10 1.50
N SER A 108 -9.87 0.58 0.28
CA SER A 108 -10.71 0.19 -0.84
C SER A 108 -9.89 0.03 -2.10
N GLY A 109 -10.51 -0.52 -3.12
CA GLY A 109 -9.87 -0.66 -4.41
C GLY A 109 -10.85 -1.01 -5.50
N ALA A 110 -10.38 -0.95 -6.74
CA ALA A 110 -11.20 -1.24 -7.89
C ALA A 110 -10.32 -1.56 -9.08
N GLY A 111 -10.91 -2.22 -10.06
CA GLY A 111 -10.19 -2.55 -11.27
C GLY A 111 -11.07 -3.27 -12.27
N SER A 112 -10.42 -3.94 -13.21
CA SER A 112 -11.09 -4.69 -14.26
C SER A 112 -10.57 -6.12 -14.27
N TRP A 113 -11.31 -7.01 -14.89
CA TRP A 113 -10.91 -8.40 -15.04
C TRP A 113 -11.40 -8.95 -16.36
N SER A 114 -10.74 -9.98 -16.81
CA SER A 114 -11.19 -10.75 -17.96
C SER A 114 -10.83 -12.21 -17.73
N GLY A 115 -11.63 -13.12 -18.27
CA GLY A 115 -11.39 -14.54 -18.07
C GLY A 115 -12.25 -15.42 -18.94
N ASN A 116 -12.18 -16.70 -18.63
CA ASN A 116 -12.89 -17.75 -19.30
C ASN A 116 -13.64 -18.57 -18.27
N GLY A 117 -14.91 -18.65 -18.43
CA GLY A 117 -15.76 -19.51 -17.64
C GLY A 117 -16.71 -20.21 -18.54
N ASN A 118 -17.89 -19.65 -18.77
CA ASN A 118 -18.79 -20.07 -19.83
C ASN A 118 -18.49 -19.20 -21.04
N GLY A 119 -17.37 -19.48 -21.72
CA GLY A 119 -16.86 -18.61 -22.76
C GLY A 119 -16.15 -17.40 -22.14
N ALA A 120 -15.80 -16.44 -22.96
CA ALA A 120 -15.08 -15.27 -22.52
C ALA A 120 -15.97 -14.33 -21.73
N CYS A 121 -15.49 -13.86 -20.60
CA CYS A 121 -16.20 -12.92 -19.75
C CYS A 121 -15.26 -11.81 -19.32
N SER A 122 -15.85 -10.67 -18.99
CA SER A 122 -15.06 -9.54 -18.46
C SER A 122 -15.94 -8.63 -17.64
N GLY A 123 -15.30 -7.76 -16.88
CA GLY A 123 -16.03 -6.82 -16.06
C GLY A 123 -15.13 -6.04 -15.17
N VAL A 124 -15.65 -5.67 -14.00
CA VAL A 124 -14.96 -4.85 -13.03
C VAL A 124 -14.96 -5.56 -11.69
N TRP A 125 -14.10 -5.10 -10.78
CA TRP A 125 -14.11 -5.57 -9.40
C TRP A 125 -13.92 -4.40 -8.45
N GLU A 126 -14.42 -4.59 -7.23
CA GLU A 126 -14.26 -3.63 -6.15
C GLU A 126 -13.86 -4.39 -4.90
N ALA A 127 -13.06 -3.76 -4.08
CA ALA A 127 -12.54 -4.39 -2.88
C ALA A 127 -12.63 -3.45 -1.70
N GLU A 128 -12.85 -4.03 -0.51
CA GLU A 128 -12.87 -3.31 0.74
C GLU A 128 -12.11 -4.12 1.79
N ARG A 129 -11.30 -3.43 2.56
CA ARG A 129 -10.58 -4.07 3.66
C ARG A 129 -11.54 -4.40 4.79
N ARG A 130 -11.40 -5.59 5.35
CA ARG A 130 -12.24 -6.05 6.45
C ARG A 130 -11.47 -6.24 7.77
N GLY A 131 -10.16 -6.21 7.71
CA GLY A 131 -9.40 -6.38 8.94
C GLY A 131 -7.95 -6.72 8.75
#